data_a114347ac395411819fbbc7ce0d369f9
#
_entry.id   a114347ac395411819fbbc7ce0d369f9
#
_cell.length_a   1.000
_cell.length_b   1.000
_cell.length_c   1.000
_cell.angle_alpha   90.00
_cell.angle_beta   90.00
_cell.angle_gamma   90.00
#
_symmetry.space_group_name_H-M   'P 1'
#
loop_
_entity.id
_entity.type
_entity.pdbx_description
1 polymer ?
#
loop_
_entity_poly.entity_id
_entity_poly.type
_entity_poly.pdbx_seq_one_letter_code
_entity_poly.pdbx_strand_id
1 'polypeptide(L)'
;MKRLKNLLVIFLTAATLLNACKKDETPSIPVLPSDESFNMEFDNFNEIKSTGALVRNWTYSVLCVSFFNTKAASTMVIPTIAFNKSFEQTPTYIGDQTWQWSYSFEGHGGVYHAKLNGITLKNNDVKWEMYIDWSGINAYSNFLLFEGTTTSDNKKASWTVYVNPSSPTALFDIQWQTEGAEAGSELKYTYKDKGSNRSNSSIVYKKKPGENFDRAYNILFTDDNSSINIEWNALARDGRVSSPSFYKDDIWHCWNDKLIDDWCE
;
A
#
# COMPACT_ATOMS: atom_id res chain seq x y z
N MET A 1 73.57 2.73 -22.71
CA MET A 1 72.29 3.51 -22.73
C MET A 1 71.07 2.79 -23.30
N LYS A 2 71.21 1.71 -24.08
CA LYS A 2 70.02 0.95 -24.63
C LYS A 2 69.35 0.00 -23.61
N ARG A 3 70.04 -0.46 -22.57
CA ARG A 3 69.48 -1.38 -21.57
C ARG A 3 68.63 -0.69 -20.49
N LEU A 4 68.81 0.61 -20.28
CA LEU A 4 68.08 1.34 -19.25
C LEU A 4 66.68 1.78 -19.74
N LYS A 5 66.49 1.91 -21.09
CA LYS A 5 65.21 2.28 -21.66
C LYS A 5 64.20 1.12 -21.63
N ASN A 6 64.65 -0.12 -21.70
CA ASN A 6 63.79 -1.28 -21.66
C ASN A 6 63.27 -1.62 -20.23
N LEU A 7 63.99 -1.22 -19.18
CA LEU A 7 63.57 -1.45 -17.81
C LEU A 7 62.43 -0.43 -17.40
N LEU A 8 62.45 0.76 -18.00
CA LEU A 8 61.46 1.79 -17.68
C LEU A 8 60.10 1.53 -18.30
N VAL A 9 60.06 0.83 -19.46
CA VAL A 9 58.81 0.49 -20.12
C VAL A 9 58.09 -0.68 -19.44
N ILE A 10 58.82 -1.62 -18.82
CA ILE A 10 58.22 -2.78 -18.11
C ILE A 10 57.61 -2.32 -16.77
N PHE A 11 58.15 -1.28 -16.14
CA PHE A 11 57.58 -0.75 -14.86
C PHE A 11 56.31 0.09 -15.06
N LEU A 12 56.09 0.67 -16.26
CA LEU A 12 54.93 1.49 -16.52
C LEU A 12 53.71 0.65 -16.89
N THR A 13 53.89 -0.58 -17.39
CA THR A 13 52.77 -1.51 -17.75
C THR A 13 52.27 -2.31 -16.56
N ALA A 14 53.03 -2.42 -15.45
CA ALA A 14 52.60 -3.15 -14.25
C ALA A 14 51.68 -2.28 -13.33
N ALA A 15 51.64 -0.96 -13.51
CA ALA A 15 50.88 -0.05 -12.66
C ALA A 15 49.41 0.09 -13.06
N THR A 16 48.99 -0.44 -14.22
CA THR A 16 47.60 -0.31 -14.72
C THR A 16 46.70 -1.49 -14.38
N LEU A 17 47.19 -2.53 -13.70
CA LEU A 17 46.38 -3.71 -13.35
C LEU A 17 45.83 -3.71 -11.92
N LEU A 18 45.99 -2.64 -11.14
CA LEU A 18 45.50 -2.57 -9.76
C LEU A 18 44.15 -1.88 -9.59
N ASN A 19 43.46 -1.55 -10.68
CA ASN A 19 42.13 -0.92 -10.59
C ASN A 19 40.95 -1.90 -10.81
N ALA A 20 41.16 -3.20 -10.70
CA ALA A 20 40.11 -4.17 -10.91
C ALA A 20 39.82 -4.96 -9.62
N CYS A 21 39.15 -4.34 -8.70
CA CYS A 21 38.22 -4.93 -7.76
C CYS A 21 37.71 -3.81 -6.85
N LYS A 22 36.83 -2.94 -7.33
CA LYS A 22 35.83 -2.41 -6.42
C LYS A 22 35.05 -3.63 -5.96
N LYS A 23 35.32 -4.11 -4.76
CA LYS A 23 34.40 -4.99 -4.05
C LYS A 23 33.08 -4.21 -4.05
N ASP A 24 32.07 -4.67 -4.78
CA ASP A 24 30.74 -4.11 -4.65
C ASP A 24 30.38 -4.22 -3.18
N GLU A 25 30.36 -3.08 -2.49
CA GLU A 25 29.99 -3.05 -1.08
C GLU A 25 28.56 -3.53 -1.01
N THR A 26 28.31 -4.54 -0.17
CA THR A 26 26.95 -5.03 0.09
C THR A 26 26.13 -3.83 0.58
N PRO A 27 25.02 -3.47 -0.07
CA PRO A 27 24.19 -2.35 0.33
C PRO A 27 23.66 -2.59 1.75
N SER A 28 23.32 -1.52 2.44
CA SER A 28 22.58 -1.63 3.71
C SER A 28 21.22 -2.31 3.49
N ILE A 29 20.76 -3.04 4.51
CA ILE A 29 19.41 -3.61 4.48
C ILE A 29 18.40 -2.48 4.33
N PRO A 30 17.53 -2.49 3.32
CA PRO A 30 16.48 -1.48 3.17
C PRO A 30 15.48 -1.59 4.33
N VAL A 31 15.02 -0.44 4.80
CA VAL A 31 13.99 -0.37 5.84
C VAL A 31 12.66 -0.78 5.22
N LEU A 32 11.97 -1.74 5.85
CA LEU A 32 10.62 -2.10 5.43
C LEU A 32 9.68 -0.90 5.56
N PRO A 33 8.79 -0.68 4.58
CA PRO A 33 7.81 0.41 4.63
C PRO A 33 6.86 0.23 5.82
N SER A 34 6.25 1.33 6.30
CA SER A 34 5.20 1.25 7.31
C SER A 34 4.03 0.37 6.81
N ASP A 35 3.41 -0.41 7.71
CA ASP A 35 2.18 -1.17 7.44
C ASP A 35 1.02 -0.24 7.02
N GLU A 36 0.99 1.00 7.51
CA GLU A 36 0.06 2.04 7.08
C GLU A 36 0.16 2.39 5.59
N SER A 37 1.31 2.09 4.96
CA SER A 37 1.49 2.33 3.52
C SER A 37 0.71 1.36 2.64
N PHE A 38 0.19 0.28 3.24
CA PHE A 38 -0.42 -0.83 2.52
C PHE A 38 -1.85 -1.14 2.96
N ASN A 39 -2.22 -0.85 4.23
CA ASN A 39 -3.48 -1.25 4.83
C ASN A 39 -4.40 -0.06 5.10
N MET A 40 -5.58 -0.05 4.48
CA MET A 40 -6.63 0.94 4.74
C MET A 40 -7.51 0.49 5.91
N GLU A 41 -7.75 1.39 6.85
CA GLU A 41 -8.64 1.15 7.98
C GLU A 41 -10.09 1.35 7.54
N PHE A 42 -10.96 0.33 7.71
CA PHE A 42 -12.39 0.37 7.41
C PHE A 42 -13.27 0.16 8.65
N ASP A 43 -12.69 -0.07 9.83
CA ASP A 43 -13.37 -0.57 11.02
C ASP A 43 -14.50 0.34 11.52
N ASN A 44 -14.37 1.64 11.33
CA ASN A 44 -15.40 2.60 11.74
C ASN A 44 -16.69 2.49 10.90
N PHE A 45 -16.68 1.80 9.76
CA PHE A 45 -17.81 1.71 8.82
C PHE A 45 -18.30 0.27 8.59
N ASN A 46 -18.06 -0.63 9.52
CA ASN A 46 -18.43 -2.06 9.41
C ASN A 46 -19.86 -2.37 9.92
N GLU A 47 -20.54 -1.46 10.60
CA GLU A 47 -21.84 -1.71 11.21
C GLU A 47 -22.93 -0.81 10.62
N ILE A 48 -23.98 -1.44 10.06
CA ILE A 48 -25.26 -0.76 9.80
C ILE A 48 -26.12 -0.93 11.04
N LYS A 49 -26.30 0.13 11.84
CA LYS A 49 -27.24 0.10 12.97
C LYS A 49 -28.63 0.45 12.48
N SER A 50 -29.56 -0.52 12.53
CA SER A 50 -30.97 -0.29 12.41
C SER A 50 -31.53 0.14 13.77
N THR A 51 -31.54 1.43 14.03
CA THR A 51 -32.34 2.03 15.11
C THR A 51 -33.58 2.66 14.45
N GLY A 52 -34.72 2.73 15.12
CA GLY A 52 -35.92 3.38 14.59
C GLY A 52 -35.80 4.90 14.40
N ALA A 53 -34.60 5.46 14.46
CA ALA A 53 -34.23 6.85 14.24
C ALA A 53 -33.73 7.07 12.81
N LEU A 54 -33.76 8.32 12.33
CA LEU A 54 -33.18 8.69 11.05
C LEU A 54 -31.64 8.54 11.13
N VAL A 55 -31.11 7.56 10.41
CA VAL A 55 -29.67 7.26 10.33
C VAL A 55 -29.19 7.32 8.87
N ARG A 56 -29.76 8.25 8.11
CA ARG A 56 -29.56 8.37 6.67
C ARG A 56 -28.10 8.70 6.32
N ASN A 57 -27.50 9.67 7.02
CA ASN A 57 -26.18 10.22 6.70
C ASN A 57 -25.09 9.19 6.99
N TRP A 58 -25.14 8.54 8.16
CA TRP A 58 -24.26 7.44 8.51
C TRP A 58 -24.42 6.24 7.58
N THR A 59 -25.66 5.78 7.35
CA THR A 59 -25.93 4.62 6.50
C THR A 59 -25.44 4.84 5.08
N TYR A 60 -25.65 6.02 4.52
CA TYR A 60 -25.14 6.38 3.21
C TYR A 60 -23.62 6.31 3.17
N SER A 61 -22.93 6.85 4.18
CA SER A 61 -21.46 6.78 4.31
C SER A 61 -20.97 5.33 4.32
N VAL A 62 -21.60 4.47 5.16
CA VAL A 62 -21.28 3.02 5.21
C VAL A 62 -21.45 2.37 3.84
N LEU A 63 -22.55 2.64 3.12
CA LEU A 63 -22.79 2.07 1.79
C LEU A 63 -21.73 2.50 0.77
N CYS A 64 -21.30 3.76 0.79
CA CYS A 64 -20.26 4.25 -0.11
C CYS A 64 -18.90 3.59 0.19
N VAL A 65 -18.53 3.45 1.45
CA VAL A 65 -17.28 2.79 1.88
C VAL A 65 -17.31 1.29 1.63
N SER A 66 -18.48 0.65 1.74
CA SER A 66 -18.64 -0.81 1.68
C SER A 66 -18.17 -1.43 0.37
N PHE A 67 -18.21 -0.71 -0.75
CA PHE A 67 -17.68 -1.19 -2.01
C PHE A 67 -16.18 -1.51 -1.90
N PHE A 68 -15.38 -0.56 -1.42
CA PHE A 68 -13.94 -0.73 -1.26
C PHE A 68 -13.62 -1.70 -0.13
N ASN A 69 -14.33 -1.62 0.99
CA ASN A 69 -14.16 -2.55 2.11
C ASN A 69 -14.40 -4.00 1.67
N THR A 70 -15.48 -4.29 0.95
CA THR A 70 -15.79 -5.65 0.45
C THR A 70 -14.71 -6.15 -0.51
N LYS A 71 -14.24 -5.30 -1.44
CA LYS A 71 -13.18 -5.66 -2.37
C LYS A 71 -11.86 -5.90 -1.65
N ALA A 72 -11.47 -5.02 -0.72
CA ALA A 72 -10.26 -5.18 0.09
C ALA A 72 -10.35 -6.42 0.99
N ALA A 73 -11.45 -6.63 1.72
CA ALA A 73 -11.64 -7.78 2.60
C ALA A 73 -11.54 -9.14 1.87
N SER A 74 -11.90 -9.20 0.59
CA SER A 74 -11.80 -10.45 -0.19
C SER A 74 -10.43 -10.69 -0.81
N THR A 75 -9.59 -9.64 -0.97
CA THR A 75 -8.38 -9.73 -1.81
C THR A 75 -7.11 -9.29 -1.11
N MET A 76 -7.20 -8.40 -0.11
CA MET A 76 -6.03 -7.88 0.61
C MET A 76 -5.60 -8.75 1.79
N VAL A 77 -6.36 -9.79 2.17
CA VAL A 77 -6.03 -10.65 3.34
C VAL A 77 -4.64 -11.29 3.17
N ILE A 78 -4.40 -11.98 2.07
CA ILE A 78 -3.09 -12.65 1.85
C ILE A 78 -1.96 -11.65 1.61
N PRO A 79 -2.11 -10.61 0.76
CA PRO A 79 -1.13 -9.54 0.64
C PRO A 79 -0.75 -8.90 1.99
N THR A 80 -1.74 -8.58 2.83
CA THR A 80 -1.53 -7.99 4.16
C THR A 80 -0.78 -8.93 5.10
N ILE A 81 -1.20 -10.21 5.20
CA ILE A 81 -0.51 -11.21 6.03
C ILE A 81 0.93 -11.39 5.55
N ALA A 82 1.13 -11.56 4.23
CA ALA A 82 2.45 -11.72 3.66
C ALA A 82 3.34 -10.52 3.97
N PHE A 83 2.84 -9.29 3.75
CA PHE A 83 3.59 -8.09 4.06
C PHE A 83 3.95 -7.99 5.54
N ASN A 84 2.98 -8.16 6.45
CA ASN A 84 3.19 -8.05 7.89
C ASN A 84 4.15 -9.11 8.44
N LYS A 85 4.11 -10.33 7.91
CA LYS A 85 5.05 -11.39 8.29
C LYS A 85 6.51 -11.09 7.92
N SER A 86 6.78 -10.23 6.94
CA SER A 86 8.14 -9.84 6.59
C SER A 86 8.85 -9.08 7.72
N PHE A 87 8.13 -8.35 8.58
CA PHE A 87 8.70 -7.61 9.71
C PHE A 87 9.30 -8.52 10.80
N GLU A 88 8.88 -9.79 10.84
CA GLU A 88 9.37 -10.80 11.79
C GLU A 88 10.62 -11.54 11.27
N GLN A 89 11.08 -11.22 10.05
CA GLN A 89 12.11 -11.98 9.37
C GLN A 89 13.44 -11.23 9.24
N THR A 90 14.53 -11.99 9.17
CA THR A 90 15.85 -11.44 8.84
C THR A 90 16.12 -11.69 7.36
N PRO A 91 16.45 -10.65 6.57
CA PRO A 91 16.69 -10.80 5.14
C PRO A 91 18.09 -11.36 4.87
N THR A 92 18.24 -11.95 3.68
CA THR A 92 19.53 -12.40 3.14
C THR A 92 19.86 -11.58 1.90
N TYR A 93 21.11 -11.14 1.76
CA TYR A 93 21.57 -10.50 0.53
C TYR A 93 21.76 -11.55 -0.56
N ILE A 94 21.10 -11.36 -1.70
CA ILE A 94 21.13 -12.32 -2.82
C ILE A 94 21.86 -11.79 -4.08
N GLY A 95 22.54 -10.63 -3.96
CA GLY A 95 23.24 -9.97 -5.07
C GLY A 95 22.40 -8.88 -5.74
N ASP A 96 23.00 -8.17 -6.71
CA ASP A 96 22.33 -7.16 -7.55
C ASP A 96 21.50 -6.14 -6.75
N GLN A 97 22.06 -5.58 -5.67
CA GLN A 97 21.42 -4.61 -4.77
C GLN A 97 20.14 -5.15 -4.10
N THR A 98 19.95 -6.47 -4.00
CA THR A 98 18.72 -7.12 -3.57
C THR A 98 18.89 -7.82 -2.22
N TRP A 99 18.03 -7.49 -1.28
CA TRP A 99 17.80 -8.22 -0.05
C TRP A 99 16.49 -8.99 -0.16
N GLN A 100 16.46 -10.24 0.34
CA GLN A 100 15.31 -11.12 0.28
C GLN A 100 14.89 -11.59 1.67
N TRP A 101 13.61 -11.41 2.02
CA TRP A 101 12.92 -12.02 3.17
C TRP A 101 12.16 -13.24 2.68
N SER A 102 12.50 -14.43 3.21
CA SER A 102 11.88 -15.70 2.81
C SER A 102 11.27 -16.38 4.04
N TYR A 103 9.99 -16.74 3.96
CA TYR A 103 9.22 -17.31 5.07
C TYR A 103 7.99 -18.07 4.57
N SER A 104 7.32 -18.77 5.50
CA SER A 104 6.09 -19.49 5.21
C SER A 104 5.03 -19.16 6.25
N PHE A 105 3.77 -19.23 5.85
CA PHE A 105 2.63 -19.09 6.74
C PHE A 105 1.45 -19.96 6.27
N GLU A 106 0.60 -20.36 7.20
CA GLU A 106 -0.59 -21.14 6.90
C GLU A 106 -1.78 -20.23 6.57
N GLY A 107 -2.68 -20.69 5.71
CA GLY A 107 -3.92 -20.02 5.37
C GLY A 107 -4.74 -20.84 4.38
N HIS A 108 -6.05 -20.66 4.35
CA HIS A 108 -6.98 -21.27 3.40
C HIS A 108 -6.82 -22.80 3.19
N GLY A 109 -6.34 -23.52 4.23
CA GLY A 109 -6.15 -24.97 4.17
C GLY A 109 -4.89 -25.44 3.45
N GLY A 110 -3.86 -24.62 3.38
CA GLY A 110 -2.55 -24.94 2.83
C GLY A 110 -1.45 -24.02 3.35
N VAL A 111 -0.28 -24.08 2.75
CA VAL A 111 0.90 -23.30 3.13
C VAL A 111 1.26 -22.33 2.00
N TYR A 112 1.46 -21.08 2.36
CA TYR A 112 2.08 -20.07 1.50
C TYR A 112 3.59 -19.99 1.78
N HIS A 113 4.40 -19.97 0.72
CA HIS A 113 5.83 -19.68 0.79
C HIS A 113 6.04 -18.31 0.13
N ALA A 114 6.49 -17.34 0.92
CA ALA A 114 6.63 -15.95 0.50
C ALA A 114 8.10 -15.57 0.33
N LYS A 115 8.39 -14.74 -0.69
CA LYS A 115 9.68 -14.13 -0.95
C LYS A 115 9.45 -12.65 -1.23
N LEU A 116 9.83 -11.79 -0.29
CA LEU A 116 9.83 -10.34 -0.48
C LEU A 116 11.25 -9.91 -0.88
N ASN A 117 11.38 -9.31 -2.05
CA ASN A 117 12.62 -8.71 -2.52
C ASN A 117 12.58 -7.20 -2.27
N GLY A 118 13.64 -6.65 -1.67
CA GLY A 118 13.89 -5.22 -1.55
C GLY A 118 15.13 -4.86 -2.38
N ILE A 119 14.93 -4.14 -3.48
CA ILE A 119 15.95 -3.80 -4.47
C ILE A 119 16.28 -2.33 -4.33
N THR A 120 17.49 -2.00 -3.89
CA THR A 120 17.94 -0.60 -3.78
C THR A 120 18.21 -0.02 -5.17
N LEU A 121 17.52 1.06 -5.51
CA LEU A 121 17.66 1.76 -6.78
C LEU A 121 18.80 2.81 -6.72
N LYS A 122 19.21 3.33 -7.89
CA LYS A 122 20.31 4.30 -7.99
C LYS A 122 20.07 5.61 -7.23
N ASN A 123 18.81 5.99 -7.03
CA ASN A 123 18.40 7.17 -6.26
C ASN A 123 18.16 6.87 -4.77
N ASN A 124 18.55 5.68 -4.30
CA ASN A 124 18.31 5.13 -2.97
C ASN A 124 16.83 4.87 -2.62
N ASP A 125 15.92 4.99 -3.55
CA ASP A 125 14.58 4.43 -3.39
C ASP A 125 14.65 2.91 -3.39
N VAL A 126 13.62 2.24 -2.90
CA VAL A 126 13.58 0.79 -2.86
C VAL A 126 12.42 0.28 -3.70
N LYS A 127 12.71 -0.61 -4.65
CA LYS A 127 11.70 -1.41 -5.34
C LYS A 127 11.42 -2.66 -4.53
N TRP A 128 10.16 -2.96 -4.34
CA TRP A 128 9.67 -4.12 -3.61
C TRP A 128 8.93 -5.06 -4.55
N GLU A 129 9.14 -6.38 -4.38
CA GLU A 129 8.43 -7.42 -5.13
C GLU A 129 8.12 -8.58 -4.19
N MET A 130 6.83 -8.90 -4.01
CA MET A 130 6.39 -10.05 -3.23
C MET A 130 5.96 -11.18 -4.15
N TYR A 131 6.69 -12.27 -4.10
CA TYR A 131 6.31 -13.51 -4.78
C TYR A 131 5.80 -14.52 -3.78
N ILE A 132 4.78 -15.28 -4.16
CA ILE A 132 4.27 -16.38 -3.34
C ILE A 132 4.07 -17.66 -4.15
N ASP A 133 4.32 -18.78 -3.46
CA ASP A 133 3.92 -20.11 -3.87
C ASP A 133 2.76 -20.55 -2.96
N TRP A 134 1.79 -21.28 -3.48
CA TRP A 134 0.68 -21.85 -2.75
C TRP A 134 0.64 -23.36 -2.91
N SER A 135 0.58 -24.12 -1.80
CA SER A 135 0.61 -25.59 -1.78
C SER A 135 -0.77 -26.27 -1.61
N GLY A 136 -1.84 -25.48 -1.49
CA GLY A 136 -3.21 -26.01 -1.33
C GLY A 136 -3.88 -26.44 -2.64
N ILE A 137 -5.23 -26.47 -2.63
CA ILE A 137 -6.03 -26.76 -3.83
C ILE A 137 -5.77 -25.70 -4.89
N ASN A 138 -5.56 -26.10 -6.17
CA ASN A 138 -5.12 -25.24 -7.26
C ASN A 138 -3.76 -24.57 -6.97
N ALA A 139 -2.81 -25.37 -6.49
CA ALA A 139 -1.45 -24.93 -6.20
C ALA A 139 -0.83 -24.13 -7.36
N TYR A 140 -0.05 -23.11 -7.01
CA TYR A 140 0.68 -22.28 -7.94
C TYR A 140 2.04 -21.89 -7.37
N SER A 141 2.95 -21.45 -8.23
CA SER A 141 4.28 -21.01 -7.83
C SER A 141 4.68 -19.72 -8.51
N ASN A 142 5.56 -18.98 -7.85
CA ASN A 142 6.18 -17.75 -8.33
C ASN A 142 5.16 -16.69 -8.80
N PHE A 143 4.04 -16.58 -8.11
CA PHE A 143 3.04 -15.55 -8.39
C PHE A 143 3.47 -14.22 -7.79
N LEU A 144 3.62 -13.20 -8.64
CA LEU A 144 3.83 -11.83 -8.17
C LEU A 144 2.55 -11.31 -7.54
N LEU A 145 2.50 -11.32 -6.21
CA LEU A 145 1.33 -10.95 -5.42
C LEU A 145 1.16 -9.42 -5.37
N PHE A 146 2.26 -8.71 -5.17
CA PHE A 146 2.32 -7.26 -5.29
C PHE A 146 3.73 -6.78 -5.60
N GLU A 147 3.82 -5.62 -6.19
CA GLU A 147 5.07 -4.87 -6.34
C GLU A 147 4.86 -3.41 -5.99
N GLY A 148 5.95 -2.69 -5.74
CA GLY A 148 5.85 -1.28 -5.42
C GLY A 148 7.21 -0.59 -5.27
N THR A 149 7.15 0.67 -4.87
CA THR A 149 8.34 1.47 -4.56
C THR A 149 8.11 2.30 -3.31
N THR A 150 9.18 2.49 -2.54
CA THR A 150 9.22 3.47 -1.46
C THR A 150 10.35 4.46 -1.68
N THR A 151 10.11 5.71 -1.29
CA THR A 151 11.17 6.72 -1.29
C THR A 151 12.22 6.43 -0.21
N SER A 152 13.44 6.90 -0.42
CA SER A 152 14.58 6.69 0.49
C SER A 152 14.35 7.27 1.89
N ASP A 153 13.46 8.24 2.04
CA ASP A 153 13.04 8.82 3.32
C ASP A 153 11.82 8.11 3.96
N ASN A 154 11.31 7.05 3.31
CA ASN A 154 10.12 6.29 3.72
C ASN A 154 8.85 7.14 3.91
N LYS A 155 8.73 8.27 3.25
CA LYS A 155 7.55 9.14 3.35
C LYS A 155 6.51 8.89 2.28
N LYS A 156 6.88 8.18 1.21
CA LYS A 156 5.95 7.83 0.12
C LYS A 156 6.11 6.37 -0.27
N ALA A 157 5.00 5.75 -0.59
CA ALA A 157 4.95 4.41 -1.16
C ALA A 157 3.92 4.34 -2.30
N SER A 158 4.20 3.49 -3.27
CA SER A 158 3.25 3.09 -4.30
C SER A 158 3.26 1.59 -4.44
N TRP A 159 2.07 0.97 -4.58
CA TRP A 159 1.93 -0.47 -4.71
C TRP A 159 0.94 -0.82 -5.80
N THR A 160 1.17 -1.93 -6.49
CA THR A 160 0.18 -2.60 -7.34
C THR A 160 -0.04 -4.00 -6.79
N VAL A 161 -1.27 -4.34 -6.48
CA VAL A 161 -1.68 -5.66 -5.96
C VAL A 161 -2.33 -6.45 -7.07
N TYR A 162 -1.86 -7.69 -7.26
CA TYR A 162 -2.32 -8.58 -8.30
C TYR A 162 -3.19 -9.70 -7.75
N VAL A 163 -4.11 -10.16 -8.58
CA VAL A 163 -4.95 -11.34 -8.34
C VAL A 163 -4.86 -12.29 -9.53
N ASN A 164 -5.41 -13.50 -9.37
CA ASN A 164 -5.49 -14.51 -10.40
C ASN A 164 -4.11 -15.01 -10.87
N PRO A 165 -3.48 -15.96 -10.14
CA PRO A 165 -2.16 -16.50 -10.45
C PRO A 165 -2.01 -17.07 -11.88
N SER A 166 -3.10 -17.58 -12.46
CA SER A 166 -3.09 -18.16 -13.83
C SER A 166 -3.08 -17.09 -14.93
N SER A 167 -3.56 -15.86 -14.61
CA SER A 167 -3.58 -14.71 -15.53
C SER A 167 -3.52 -13.43 -14.69
N PRO A 168 -2.31 -13.04 -14.22
CA PRO A 168 -2.16 -11.94 -13.27
C PRO A 168 -2.79 -10.63 -13.78
N THR A 169 -3.69 -10.08 -12.99
CA THR A 169 -4.36 -8.81 -13.25
C THR A 169 -4.25 -7.90 -12.04
N ALA A 170 -3.94 -6.63 -12.28
CA ALA A 170 -3.94 -5.63 -11.22
C ALA A 170 -5.36 -5.43 -10.70
N LEU A 171 -5.53 -5.46 -9.38
CA LEU A 171 -6.80 -5.21 -8.72
C LEU A 171 -6.84 -3.86 -8.01
N PHE A 172 -5.74 -3.50 -7.32
CA PHE A 172 -5.57 -2.20 -6.70
C PHE A 172 -4.23 -1.59 -7.07
N ASP A 173 -4.25 -0.30 -7.41
CA ASP A 173 -3.10 0.58 -7.24
C ASP A 173 -3.26 1.31 -5.91
N ILE A 174 -2.20 1.34 -5.10
CA ILE A 174 -2.17 1.96 -3.78
C ILE A 174 -1.11 3.06 -3.81
N GLN A 175 -1.43 4.22 -3.26
CA GLN A 175 -0.51 5.33 -3.06
C GLN A 175 -0.60 5.78 -1.61
N TRP A 176 0.54 5.93 -0.97
CA TRP A 176 0.63 6.40 0.41
C TRP A 176 1.64 7.52 0.53
N GLN A 177 1.32 8.47 1.40
CA GLN A 177 2.24 9.52 1.78
C GLN A 177 2.01 9.98 3.22
N THR A 178 3.10 10.43 3.88
CA THR A 178 3.06 11.02 5.22
C THR A 178 4.07 12.16 5.32
N GLU A 179 3.72 13.17 6.09
CA GLU A 179 4.68 14.22 6.50
C GLU A 179 5.25 13.94 7.90
N GLY A 180 4.81 12.85 8.53
CA GLY A 180 5.17 12.41 9.88
C GLY A 180 3.94 12.17 10.74
N ALA A 181 4.12 11.52 11.88
CA ALA A 181 3.01 11.08 12.75
C ALA A 181 2.11 12.23 13.22
N GLU A 182 2.67 13.40 13.45
CA GLU A 182 1.96 14.59 13.91
C GLU A 182 1.28 15.39 12.79
N ALA A 183 1.74 15.21 11.55
CA ALA A 183 1.21 15.92 10.38
C ALA A 183 0.16 15.11 9.62
N GLY A 184 0.04 13.82 9.95
CA GLY A 184 -0.93 12.93 9.34
C GLY A 184 -0.42 12.16 8.13
N SER A 185 -1.33 11.38 7.54
CA SER A 185 -1.03 10.54 6.38
C SER A 185 -2.23 10.46 5.44
N GLU A 186 -1.92 10.10 4.20
CA GLU A 186 -2.91 9.84 3.16
C GLU A 186 -2.63 8.50 2.50
N LEU A 187 -3.65 7.66 2.36
CA LEU A 187 -3.61 6.37 1.68
C LEU A 187 -4.74 6.31 0.66
N LYS A 188 -4.38 6.12 -0.61
CA LYS A 188 -5.33 6.01 -1.71
C LYS A 188 -5.35 4.60 -2.27
N TYR A 189 -6.53 4.01 -2.41
CA TYR A 189 -6.77 2.84 -3.23
C TYR A 189 -7.47 3.24 -4.52
N THR A 190 -6.98 2.73 -5.64
CA THR A 190 -7.63 2.83 -6.96
C THR A 190 -7.96 1.43 -7.44
N TYR A 191 -9.24 1.15 -7.65
CA TYR A 191 -9.71 -0.15 -8.13
C TYR A 191 -9.43 -0.32 -9.62
N LYS A 192 -8.79 -1.43 -10.03
CA LYS A 192 -8.24 -1.62 -11.38
C LYS A 192 -8.90 -2.72 -12.21
N ASP A 193 -9.92 -3.41 -11.69
CA ASP A 193 -10.60 -4.49 -12.43
C ASP A 193 -11.26 -3.93 -13.70
N LYS A 194 -10.68 -4.27 -14.85
CA LYS A 194 -11.15 -3.83 -16.17
C LYS A 194 -12.50 -4.40 -16.56
N GLY A 195 -12.96 -5.47 -15.92
CA GLY A 195 -14.29 -6.06 -16.13
C GLY A 195 -15.40 -5.32 -15.39
N SER A 196 -15.07 -4.38 -14.51
CA SER A 196 -16.02 -3.62 -13.72
C SER A 196 -16.29 -2.24 -14.32
N ASN A 197 -17.56 -1.81 -14.32
CA ASN A 197 -17.94 -0.42 -14.63
C ASN A 197 -17.36 0.60 -13.64
N ARG A 198 -16.94 0.14 -12.43
CA ARG A 198 -16.24 0.95 -11.39
C ARG A 198 -14.72 0.90 -11.50
N SER A 199 -14.17 0.38 -12.59
CA SER A 199 -12.72 0.43 -12.82
C SER A 199 -12.22 1.87 -12.75
N ASN A 200 -11.09 2.09 -12.04
CA ASN A 200 -10.52 3.38 -11.68
C ASN A 200 -11.29 4.23 -10.65
N SER A 201 -12.39 3.72 -10.07
CA SER A 201 -12.93 4.31 -8.85
C SER A 201 -11.88 4.31 -7.73
N SER A 202 -11.91 5.33 -6.87
CA SER A 202 -10.89 5.46 -5.83
C SER A 202 -11.49 5.88 -4.49
N ILE A 203 -10.82 5.46 -3.42
CA ILE A 203 -11.03 5.93 -2.06
C ILE A 203 -9.69 6.44 -1.50
N VAL A 204 -9.72 7.62 -0.91
CA VAL A 204 -8.58 8.23 -0.23
C VAL A 204 -8.90 8.31 1.25
N TYR A 205 -8.12 7.64 2.08
CA TYR A 205 -8.18 7.72 3.54
C TYR A 205 -7.16 8.74 4.03
N LYS A 206 -7.57 9.61 4.94
CA LYS A 206 -6.71 10.63 5.55
C LYS A 206 -6.76 10.55 7.07
N LYS A 207 -5.58 10.59 7.69
CA LYS A 207 -5.40 10.87 9.12
C LYS A 207 -5.03 12.34 9.26
N LYS A 208 -5.77 13.10 10.08
CA LYS A 208 -5.65 14.54 10.28
C LYS A 208 -5.51 14.85 11.78
N PRO A 209 -4.39 14.51 12.42
CA PRO A 209 -4.22 14.67 13.87
C PRO A 209 -4.46 16.13 14.29
N GLY A 210 -5.19 16.31 15.40
CA GLY A 210 -5.48 17.63 15.94
C GLY A 210 -6.67 18.36 15.32
N GLU A 211 -7.29 17.81 14.27
CA GLU A 211 -8.55 18.33 13.75
C GLU A 211 -9.76 17.74 14.50
N ASN A 212 -10.89 18.47 14.49
CA ASN A 212 -12.14 18.03 15.11
C ASN A 212 -12.61 16.68 14.51
N PHE A 213 -12.57 16.58 13.18
CA PHE A 213 -12.72 15.32 12.46
C PHE A 213 -11.32 14.85 12.04
N ASP A 214 -10.75 13.97 12.84
CA ASP A 214 -9.36 13.51 12.69
C ASP A 214 -9.16 12.44 11.61
N ARG A 215 -10.25 12.05 10.95
CA ARG A 215 -10.29 11.09 9.84
C ARG A 215 -11.16 11.59 8.69
N ALA A 216 -10.78 11.20 7.46
CA ALA A 216 -11.60 11.47 6.30
C ALA A 216 -11.51 10.35 5.24
N TYR A 217 -12.61 10.17 4.47
CA TYR A 217 -12.60 9.53 3.18
C TYR A 217 -12.99 10.51 2.08
N ASN A 218 -12.26 10.47 0.96
CA ASN A 218 -12.71 11.06 -0.30
C ASN A 218 -12.88 9.92 -1.30
N ILE A 219 -14.11 9.72 -1.78
CA ILE A 219 -14.47 8.63 -2.69
C ILE A 219 -14.88 9.20 -4.03
N LEU A 220 -14.36 8.60 -5.10
CA LEU A 220 -14.78 8.86 -6.48
C LEU A 220 -15.27 7.55 -7.10
N PHE A 221 -16.52 7.50 -7.50
CA PHE A 221 -17.05 6.44 -8.36
C PHE A 221 -17.05 6.88 -9.82
N THR A 222 -16.52 6.03 -10.69
CA THR A 222 -16.36 6.33 -12.13
C THR A 222 -17.57 5.96 -12.97
N ASP A 223 -18.44 5.06 -12.48
CA ASP A 223 -19.64 4.61 -13.17
C ASP A 223 -20.71 5.70 -13.29
N ASP A 224 -20.81 6.60 -12.34
CA ASP A 224 -21.75 7.72 -12.33
C ASP A 224 -21.08 9.09 -12.07
N ASN A 225 -19.75 9.10 -12.01
CA ASN A 225 -18.92 10.28 -11.72
C ASN A 225 -19.30 10.98 -10.39
N SER A 226 -19.75 10.17 -9.40
CA SER A 226 -20.10 10.70 -8.09
C SER A 226 -18.88 10.90 -7.19
N SER A 227 -18.84 12.04 -6.49
CA SER A 227 -17.84 12.38 -5.49
C SER A 227 -18.48 12.43 -4.12
N ILE A 228 -17.88 11.73 -3.16
CA ILE A 228 -18.37 11.66 -1.77
C ILE A 228 -17.24 12.03 -0.84
N ASN A 229 -17.48 12.98 0.05
CA ASN A 229 -16.56 13.35 1.10
C ASN A 229 -17.18 12.96 2.45
N ILE A 230 -16.42 12.27 3.28
CA ILE A 230 -16.82 11.80 4.61
C ILE A 230 -15.73 12.23 5.58
N GLU A 231 -16.12 12.87 6.68
CA GLU A 231 -15.21 13.23 7.76
C GLU A 231 -15.81 12.78 9.09
N TRP A 232 -14.97 12.25 9.99
CA TRP A 232 -15.44 11.80 11.30
C TRP A 232 -14.35 11.90 12.36
N ASN A 233 -14.78 11.92 13.61
CA ASN A 233 -13.90 11.74 14.76
C ASN A 233 -13.83 10.24 15.08
N ALA A 234 -12.62 9.67 15.06
CA ALA A 234 -12.44 8.23 15.28
C ALA A 234 -12.85 7.76 16.68
N LEU A 235 -12.72 8.62 17.68
CA LEU A 235 -13.05 8.32 19.08
C LEU A 235 -14.52 8.64 19.41
N ALA A 236 -14.98 9.84 19.07
CA ALA A 236 -16.34 10.30 19.35
C ALA A 236 -17.38 9.67 18.42
N ARG A 237 -16.96 9.25 17.21
CA ARG A 237 -17.79 8.62 16.16
C ARG A 237 -18.81 9.52 15.49
N ASP A 238 -18.88 10.79 15.88
CA ASP A 238 -19.63 11.81 15.15
C ASP A 238 -18.93 12.13 13.83
N GLY A 239 -19.67 12.71 12.88
CA GLY A 239 -19.08 13.01 11.59
C GLY A 239 -20.06 13.66 10.62
N ARG A 240 -19.61 13.76 9.37
CA ARG A 240 -20.37 14.39 8.32
C ARG A 240 -20.07 13.82 6.95
N VAL A 241 -21.02 13.91 6.04
CA VAL A 241 -20.89 13.49 4.65
C VAL A 241 -21.40 14.58 3.72
N SER A 242 -20.70 14.75 2.60
CA SER A 242 -21.17 15.58 1.47
C SER A 242 -21.16 14.74 0.21
N SER A 243 -22.27 14.77 -0.54
CA SER A 243 -22.42 14.07 -1.81
C SER A 243 -23.47 14.81 -2.66
N PRO A 244 -23.06 15.69 -3.58
CA PRO A 244 -23.97 16.47 -4.42
C PRO A 244 -24.91 15.59 -5.25
N SER A 245 -24.42 14.44 -5.71
CA SER A 245 -25.23 13.50 -6.51
C SER A 245 -26.37 12.88 -5.70
N PHE A 246 -26.19 12.64 -4.39
CA PHE A 246 -27.17 12.01 -3.52
C PHE A 246 -28.11 13.00 -2.85
N TYR A 247 -27.54 14.04 -2.19
CA TYR A 247 -28.31 15.02 -1.42
C TYR A 247 -28.95 16.10 -2.29
N LYS A 248 -28.42 16.34 -3.50
CA LYS A 248 -28.83 17.40 -4.45
C LYS A 248 -28.48 18.81 -3.96
N ASP A 249 -27.47 18.89 -3.11
CA ASP A 249 -26.85 20.12 -2.58
C ASP A 249 -25.36 19.91 -2.36
N ASP A 250 -24.63 20.98 -2.04
CA ASP A 250 -23.18 20.99 -1.82
C ASP A 250 -22.81 21.17 -0.33
N ILE A 251 -23.78 20.96 0.59
CA ILE A 251 -23.53 21.13 2.03
C ILE A 251 -23.16 19.82 2.71
N TRP A 252 -22.69 19.94 3.95
CA TRP A 252 -22.43 18.81 4.82
C TRP A 252 -23.71 18.36 5.52
N HIS A 253 -23.86 17.04 5.65
CA HIS A 253 -24.93 16.33 6.36
C HIS A 253 -24.30 15.56 7.51
N CYS A 254 -24.64 15.92 8.75
CA CYS A 254 -23.97 15.44 9.94
C CYS A 254 -24.72 14.28 10.63
N TRP A 255 -23.98 13.55 11.44
CA TRP A 255 -24.49 12.58 12.41
C TRP A 255 -23.72 12.76 13.73
N ASN A 256 -24.37 12.42 14.85
CA ASN A 256 -23.80 12.50 16.19
C ASN A 256 -23.11 11.20 16.64
N ASP A 257 -22.61 11.16 17.87
CA ASP A 257 -21.93 10.01 18.52
C ASP A 257 -22.77 8.71 18.57
N LYS A 258 -24.11 8.84 18.44
CA LYS A 258 -25.06 7.72 18.36
C LYS A 258 -25.35 7.29 16.92
N LEU A 259 -24.68 7.91 15.94
CA LEU A 259 -24.85 7.69 14.50
C LEU A 259 -26.24 8.11 13.97
N ILE A 260 -26.92 9.01 14.66
CA ILE A 260 -28.21 9.58 14.30
C ILE A 260 -27.99 10.90 13.56
N ASP A 261 -28.79 11.15 12.52
CA ASP A 261 -28.73 12.41 11.76
C ASP A 261 -28.86 13.61 12.69
N ASP A 262 -28.01 14.60 12.50
CA ASP A 262 -27.91 15.79 13.34
C ASP A 262 -27.61 17.03 12.50
N TRP A 263 -27.81 18.20 13.09
CA TRP A 263 -27.44 19.47 12.47
C TRP A 263 -25.92 19.61 12.44
N CYS A 264 -25.38 20.12 11.34
CA CYS A 264 -23.98 20.51 11.29
C CYS A 264 -23.80 21.87 12.01
N GLU A 265 -22.98 21.91 13.04
CA GLU A 265 -22.57 23.15 13.71
C GLU A 265 -21.50 23.90 12.91
#